data_1ad6f92c5e138c968c0e98dcfb09e46e
#
_entry.id   1ad6f92c5e138c968c0e98dcfb09e46e
#
_cell.length_a   1.000
_cell.length_b   1.000
_cell.length_c   1.000
_cell.angle_alpha   90.00
_cell.angle_beta   90.00
_cell.angle_gamma   90.00
#
_symmetry.space_group_name_H-M   'P 1'
#
loop_
_entity.id
_entity.type
_entity.pdbx_description
1 polymer ?
#
loop_
_entity_poly.entity_id
_entity_poly.type
_entity_poly.pdbx_seq_one_letter_code
_entity_poly.pdbx_strand_id
1 'polypeptide(L)' 'MFPEYRQLITELKESNPRFRSLFEKHNQLDHDIAQLEHPDGSGYCEKVASMKKEKLKLKESLWEILKSADKATS' A
#
# COMPACT_ATOMS: atom_id res chain seq x y z
N MET A 1 2.21 -1.38 -8.13
CA MET A 1 0.91 -0.74 -8.31
C MET A 1 0.71 -0.47 -9.80
N PHE A 2 -0.48 -0.17 -10.23
CA PHE A 2 -0.80 -0.10 -11.66
C PHE A 2 -0.15 1.10 -12.35
N PRO A 3 0.52 0.89 -13.49
CA PRO A 3 1.21 1.99 -14.18
C PRO A 3 0.29 3.15 -14.59
N GLU A 4 -0.95 2.83 -14.94
CA GLU A 4 -1.94 3.82 -15.37
C GLU A 4 -2.37 4.76 -14.26
N TYR A 5 -2.16 4.37 -12.99
CA TYR A 5 -2.50 5.21 -11.84
C TYR A 5 -1.30 5.96 -11.26
N ARG A 6 -0.13 5.82 -11.87
CA ARG A 6 1.09 6.44 -11.35
C ARG A 6 0.95 7.94 -11.14
N GLN A 7 0.45 8.63 -12.14
CA GLN A 7 0.26 10.08 -12.08
C GLN A 7 -0.80 10.44 -11.04
N LEU A 8 -1.89 9.69 -11.02
CA LEU A 8 -2.97 9.91 -10.05
C LEU A 8 -2.48 9.69 -8.62
N ILE A 9 -1.66 8.68 -8.40
CA ILE A 9 -1.05 8.43 -7.09
C ILE A 9 -0.23 9.63 -6.64
N THR A 10 0.58 10.18 -7.53
CA THR A 10 1.40 11.35 -7.23
C THR A 10 0.52 12.55 -6.85
N GLU A 11 -0.54 12.79 -7.60
CA GLU A 11 -1.45 13.88 -7.33
C GLU A 11 -2.17 13.69 -6.00
N LEU A 12 -2.63 12.50 -5.71
CA LEU A 12 -3.33 12.21 -4.46
C LEU A 12 -2.42 12.33 -3.25
N LYS A 13 -1.15 11.95 -3.39
CA LYS A 13 -0.18 12.10 -2.30
C LYS A 13 0.00 13.56 -1.90
N GLU A 14 -0.15 14.47 -2.85
CA GLU A 14 -0.01 15.89 -2.59
C GLU A 14 -1.33 16.53 -2.12
N SER A 15 -2.46 16.10 -2.67
CA SER A 15 -3.75 16.74 -2.42
C SER A 15 -4.58 16.05 -1.33
N ASN A 16 -4.32 14.78 -1.05
CA ASN A 16 -5.12 14.01 -0.10
C ASN A 16 -4.23 13.46 1.02
N PRO A 17 -4.24 14.11 2.22
CA PRO A 17 -3.41 13.66 3.34
C PRO A 17 -3.72 12.24 3.79
N ARG A 18 -4.98 11.82 3.71
CA ARG A 18 -5.38 10.46 4.08
C ARG A 18 -4.75 9.44 3.16
N PHE A 19 -4.79 9.70 1.85
CA PHE A 19 -4.16 8.82 0.86
C PHE A 19 -2.67 8.73 1.12
N ARG A 20 -2.03 9.85 1.34
CA ARG A 20 -0.59 9.90 1.62
C ARG A 20 -0.23 9.06 2.85
N SER A 21 -1.01 9.20 3.93
CA SER A 21 -0.78 8.45 5.15
C SER A 21 -0.91 6.95 4.92
N LEU A 22 -1.96 6.52 4.22
CA LEU A 22 -2.19 5.13 3.89
C LEU A 22 -1.07 4.58 2.99
N PHE A 23 -0.67 5.37 2.01
CA PHE A 23 0.38 5.00 1.08
C PHE A 23 1.72 4.79 1.79
N GLU A 24 2.07 5.68 2.71
CA GLU A 24 3.29 5.57 3.48
C GLU A 24 3.27 4.34 4.39
N LYS A 25 2.14 4.07 5.02
CA LYS A 25 1.99 2.87 5.86
C LYS A 25 2.14 1.60 5.04
N HIS A 26 1.55 1.58 3.85
CA HIS A 26 1.66 0.44 2.95
C HIS A 26 3.12 0.19 2.57
N ASN A 27 3.84 1.24 2.22
CA ASN A 27 5.25 1.13 1.86
C ASN A 27 6.10 0.68 3.05
N GLN A 28 5.79 1.19 4.24
CA GLN A 28 6.52 0.81 5.44
C GLN A 28 6.32 -0.66 5.76
N LEU A 29 5.08 -1.14 5.67
CA LEU A 29 4.78 -2.56 5.89
C LEU A 29 5.47 -3.45 4.87
N ASP A 30 5.47 -3.03 3.61
CA ASP A 30 6.14 -3.77 2.55
C ASP A 30 7.63 -3.91 2.85
N HIS A 31 8.26 -2.83 3.29
CA HIS A 31 9.67 -2.82 3.66
C HIS A 31 9.94 -3.72 4.87
N ASP A 32 9.11 -3.60 5.91
CA ASP A 32 9.25 -4.39 7.12
C ASP A 32 9.08 -5.88 6.84
N ILE A 33 8.10 -6.24 6.03
CA ILE A 33 7.87 -7.63 5.64
C ILE A 33 9.10 -8.17 4.89
N ALA A 34 9.64 -7.38 3.96
CA ALA A 34 10.80 -7.79 3.20
C ALA A 34 12.02 -8.04 4.09
N GLN A 35 12.18 -7.24 5.13
CA GLN A 35 13.27 -7.41 6.09
C GLN A 35 13.09 -8.65 6.96
N LEU A 36 11.86 -8.98 7.31
CA LEU A 36 11.56 -10.14 8.15
C LEU A 36 11.57 -11.45 7.37
N GLU A 37 11.32 -11.40 6.08
CA GLU A 37 11.38 -12.57 5.21
C GLU A 37 12.82 -12.77 4.72
N HIS A 38 13.48 -13.79 5.25
CA HIS A 38 14.84 -14.11 4.81
C HIS A 38 14.80 -15.04 3.59
N PRO A 39 15.85 -15.00 2.75
CA PRO A 39 15.92 -15.87 1.58
C PRO A 39 15.83 -17.36 1.89
N ASP A 40 16.24 -17.75 3.11
CA ASP A 40 16.18 -19.13 3.54
C ASP A 40 14.81 -19.55 4.09
N GLY A 41 13.85 -18.64 4.11
CA GLY A 41 12.50 -18.92 4.55
C GLY A 41 12.32 -18.98 6.06
N SER A 42 13.34 -18.68 6.83
CA SER A 42 13.27 -18.77 8.29
C SER A 42 12.51 -17.64 8.95
N GLY A 43 12.16 -16.60 8.20
CA GLY A 43 11.47 -15.43 8.74
C GLY A 43 9.97 -15.51 8.76
N TYR A 44 9.38 -16.65 8.40
CA TYR A 44 7.93 -16.78 8.37
C TYR A 44 7.37 -17.05 9.76
N CYS A 45 6.64 -16.09 10.31
CA CYS A 45 6.03 -16.19 11.62
C CYS A 45 4.66 -15.49 11.62
N GLU A 46 3.95 -15.62 12.74
CA GLU A 46 2.62 -15.00 12.88
C GLU A 46 2.67 -13.49 12.68
N LYS A 47 3.76 -12.85 13.11
CA LYS A 47 3.93 -11.42 12.94
C LYS A 47 3.93 -11.04 11.46
N VAL A 48 4.67 -11.79 10.65
CA VAL A 48 4.72 -11.53 9.20
C VAL A 48 3.35 -11.75 8.57
N ALA A 49 2.65 -12.81 8.95
CA ALA A 49 1.31 -13.08 8.44
C ALA A 49 0.35 -11.95 8.78
N SER A 50 0.42 -11.44 10.00
CA SER A 50 -0.41 -10.32 10.44
C SER A 50 -0.09 -9.05 9.65
N MET A 51 1.18 -8.79 9.42
CA MET A 51 1.63 -7.62 8.64
C MET A 51 1.16 -7.70 7.19
N LYS A 52 1.20 -8.88 6.60
CA LYS A 52 0.72 -9.09 5.23
C LYS A 52 -0.78 -8.84 5.14
N LYS A 53 -1.53 -9.26 6.15
CA LYS A 53 -2.97 -9.00 6.23
C LYS A 53 -3.26 -7.51 6.29
N GLU A 54 -2.53 -6.79 7.14
CA GLU A 54 -2.68 -5.34 7.28
C GLU A 54 -2.30 -4.62 5.98
N LYS A 55 -1.23 -5.06 5.34
CA LYS A 55 -0.81 -4.52 4.05
C LYS A 55 -1.92 -4.67 3.01
N LEU A 56 -2.57 -5.82 2.98
CA LEU A 56 -3.68 -6.07 2.06
C LEU A 56 -4.84 -5.11 2.31
N LYS A 57 -5.19 -4.89 3.58
CA LYS A 57 -6.24 -3.94 3.93
C LYS A 57 -5.91 -2.52 3.48
N LEU A 58 -4.67 -2.11 3.68
CA LEU A 58 -4.22 -0.80 3.22
C LEU A 58 -4.28 -0.68 1.71
N LYS A 59 -3.88 -1.74 1.01
CA LYS A 59 -3.95 -1.78 -0.45
C LYS A 59 -5.38 -1.62 -0.94
N GLU A 60 -6.33 -2.28 -0.30
CA GLU A 60 -7.74 -2.17 -0.65
C GLU A 60 -8.26 -0.75 -0.42
N SER A 61 -7.89 -0.12 0.69
CA SER A 61 -8.27 1.25 0.98
C SER A 61 -7.70 2.21 -0.06
N LEU A 62 -6.43 2.03 -0.41
CA LEU A 62 -5.78 2.82 -1.46
C LEU A 62 -6.50 2.65 -2.80
N TRP A 63 -6.84 1.42 -3.13
CA TRP A 63 -7.54 1.10 -4.36
C TRP A 63 -8.89 1.80 -4.44
N GLU A 64 -9.64 1.80 -3.34
CA GLU A 64 -10.94 2.48 -3.29
C GLU A 64 -10.80 3.98 -3.53
N ILE A 65 -9.80 4.61 -2.94
CA ILE A 65 -9.54 6.03 -3.16
C ILE A 65 -9.17 6.28 -4.62
N LEU A 66 -8.33 5.44 -5.19
CA LEU A 66 -7.93 5.54 -6.60
C LEU A 66 -9.13 5.42 -7.54
N LYS A 67 -9.98 4.45 -7.29
CA LYS A 67 -11.17 4.25 -8.12
C LYS A 67 -12.11 5.45 -8.03
N SER A 68 -12.30 5.99 -6.84
CA SER A 68 -13.15 7.14 -6.63
C SER A 68 -12.59 8.37 -7.34
N ALA A 69 -11.30 8.60 -7.24
CA ALA A 69 -10.64 9.72 -7.90
C ALA A 69 -10.69 9.59 -9.43
N ASP A 70 -10.50 8.37 -9.92
CA ASP A 70 -10.55 8.09 -11.36
C ASP A 70 -11.93 8.42 -11.93
N LYS A 71 -12.98 8.02 -11.22
CA LYS A 71 -14.35 8.34 -11.63
C LYS A 71 -14.61 9.83 -11.62
N ALA A 72 -14.03 10.55 -10.68
CA ALA A 72 -14.22 11.99 -10.58
C ALA A 72 -13.55 12.74 -11.72
N THR A 73 -12.51 12.18 -12.31
CA THR A 73 -11.77 12.80 -13.41
C THR A 73 -12.27 12.42 -14.79
N SER A 74 -13.11 11.40 -14.88
CA SER A 74 -13.60 10.94 -16.19
C SER A 74 -14.94 11.64 -16.62
#